data_37f7d3061ef072f4358342ff9186d56e
#
_entry.id   37f7d3061ef072f4358342ff9186d56e
#
_cell.length_a   1.000
_cell.length_b   1.000
_cell.length_c   1.000
_cell.angle_alpha   90.00
_cell.angle_beta   90.00
_cell.angle_gamma   90.00
#
_symmetry.space_group_name_H-M   'P 1'
#
loop_
_entity.id
_entity.type
_entity.pdbx_description
1 polymer ?
#
loop_
_entity_poly.entity_id
_entity_poly.type
_entity_poly.pdbx_seq_one_letter_code
_entity_poly.pdbx_strand_id
1 'polypeptide(L)'
;RSIHQKGYQIKTQSNYGYLELEEIRSFTEENISRLMKNTSICINLIGILYEKKKNHFNTVHSELPSLLSKIAQKHSFDQFVHLSALGIESAIDSNYAISKLSGEQKVRQNFPSSVILKPSIVYSVDDNFTTNFMKLLSILPVMPLYYSGKTKFTPIHVSDLTNIIFEVVQKKIT
;
A
#
# COMPACT_ATOMS: atom_id res chain seq x y z
N ARG A 1 3.79 12.79 -1.21
CA ARG A 1 5.02 13.29 -1.87
C ARG A 1 4.61 14.38 -2.84
N SER A 2 5.43 15.44 -2.97
CA SER A 2 5.12 16.57 -3.85
C SER A 2 4.98 16.12 -5.30
N ILE A 3 3.91 16.55 -5.96
CA ILE A 3 3.68 16.35 -7.40
C ILE A 3 4.87 16.86 -8.22
N HIS A 4 5.49 17.96 -7.79
CA HIS A 4 6.60 18.59 -8.49
C HIS A 4 7.87 17.72 -8.61
N GLN A 5 8.10 16.75 -7.69
CA GLN A 5 9.33 15.95 -7.71
C GLN A 5 9.21 14.59 -8.41
N LYS A 6 8.03 13.96 -8.38
CA LYS A 6 7.83 12.62 -8.98
C LYS A 6 6.60 12.50 -9.87
N GLY A 7 5.69 13.46 -9.82
CA GLY A 7 4.44 13.41 -10.58
C GLY A 7 4.67 13.47 -12.11
N TYR A 8 5.66 14.23 -12.57
CA TYR A 8 5.96 14.30 -13.99
C TYR A 8 6.37 12.95 -14.59
N GLN A 9 7.15 12.14 -13.86
CA GLN A 9 7.57 10.82 -14.32
C GLN A 9 6.37 9.87 -14.50
N ILE A 10 5.34 10.02 -13.66
CA ILE A 10 4.12 9.21 -13.76
C ILE A 10 3.24 9.70 -14.91
N LYS A 11 3.11 11.02 -15.09
CA LYS A 11 2.32 11.61 -16.18
C LYS A 11 2.80 11.20 -17.57
N THR A 12 4.12 11.03 -17.75
CA THR A 12 4.70 10.64 -19.04
C THR A 12 4.48 9.17 -19.41
N GLN A 13 3.98 8.36 -18.49
CA GLN A 13 3.72 6.93 -18.71
C GLN A 13 2.30 6.63 -19.21
N SER A 14 1.45 7.66 -19.34
CA SER A 14 0.08 7.50 -19.80
C SER A 14 -0.24 8.44 -20.95
N ASN A 15 -1.18 8.05 -21.80
CA ASN A 15 -1.70 8.92 -22.84
C ASN A 15 -2.42 10.12 -22.23
N TYR A 16 -2.48 11.23 -22.98
CA TYR A 16 -3.14 12.44 -22.54
C TYR A 16 -4.61 12.19 -22.16
N GLY A 17 -5.00 12.65 -20.97
CA GLY A 17 -6.37 12.50 -20.45
C GLY A 17 -6.68 11.19 -19.72
N TYR A 18 -5.77 10.20 -19.74
CA TYR A 18 -5.99 8.92 -19.05
C TYR A 18 -5.45 8.89 -17.61
N LEU A 19 -4.62 9.85 -17.23
CA LEU A 19 -4.03 9.94 -15.89
C LEU A 19 -4.14 11.36 -15.35
N GLU A 20 -4.86 11.50 -14.26
CA GLU A 20 -4.94 12.72 -13.47
C GLU A 20 -4.19 12.55 -12.16
N LEU A 21 -3.37 13.52 -11.78
CA LEU A 21 -2.62 13.54 -10.54
C LEU A 21 -3.16 14.64 -9.63
N GLU A 22 -3.67 14.23 -8.48
CA GLU A 22 -4.18 15.14 -7.47
C GLU A 22 -3.31 15.11 -6.21
N GLU A 23 -2.95 16.29 -5.69
CA GLU A 23 -2.23 16.44 -4.44
C GLU A 23 -3.19 16.52 -3.27
N ILE A 24 -3.10 15.56 -2.36
CA ILE A 24 -3.90 15.55 -1.14
C ILE A 24 -3.05 16.10 0.02
N ARG A 25 -3.41 17.27 0.52
CA ARG A 25 -2.73 17.91 1.66
C ARG A 25 -3.26 17.42 3.01
N SER A 26 -4.50 16.97 3.08
CA SER A 26 -5.13 16.42 4.28
C SER A 26 -6.12 15.32 3.94
N PHE A 27 -6.11 14.24 4.71
CA PHE A 27 -7.02 13.12 4.56
C PHE A 27 -8.32 13.36 5.33
N THR A 28 -9.07 14.39 4.94
CA THR A 28 -10.41 14.64 5.45
C THR A 28 -11.45 13.93 4.60
N GLU A 29 -12.62 13.60 5.20
CA GLU A 29 -13.72 12.95 4.47
C GLU A 29 -14.16 13.78 3.25
N GLU A 30 -14.23 15.09 3.40
CA GLU A 30 -14.61 16.01 2.33
C GLU A 30 -13.64 15.96 1.15
N ASN A 31 -12.33 16.07 1.41
CA ASN A 31 -11.31 16.05 0.37
C ASN A 31 -11.28 14.69 -0.36
N ILE A 32 -11.34 13.59 0.39
CA ILE A 32 -11.34 12.25 -0.19
C ILE A 32 -12.62 12.00 -0.98
N SER A 33 -13.79 12.35 -0.43
CA SER A 33 -15.07 12.17 -1.12
C SER A 33 -15.14 12.96 -2.43
N ARG A 34 -14.58 14.19 -2.46
CA ARG A 34 -14.47 14.99 -3.68
C ARG A 34 -13.63 14.29 -4.76
N LEU A 35 -12.49 13.72 -4.36
CA LEU A 35 -11.58 13.03 -5.29
C LEU A 35 -12.14 11.68 -5.76
N MET A 36 -12.90 11.00 -4.92
CA MET A 36 -13.51 9.71 -5.25
C MET A 36 -14.86 9.86 -6.00
N LYS A 37 -15.34 11.09 -6.21
CA LYS A 37 -16.56 11.34 -6.98
C LYS A 37 -16.38 10.90 -8.43
N ASN A 38 -17.38 10.20 -8.97
CA ASN A 38 -17.38 9.68 -10.35
C ASN A 38 -16.31 8.59 -10.60
N THR A 39 -15.84 7.92 -9.56
CA THR A 39 -14.98 6.74 -9.68
C THR A 39 -15.72 5.51 -9.17
N SER A 40 -15.37 4.32 -9.66
CA SER A 40 -16.02 3.06 -9.30
C SER A 40 -15.08 2.06 -8.64
N ILE A 41 -13.77 2.30 -8.68
CA ILE A 41 -12.77 1.41 -8.14
C ILE A 41 -11.78 2.22 -7.29
N CYS A 42 -11.45 1.71 -6.11
CA CYS A 42 -10.41 2.27 -5.27
C CYS A 42 -9.30 1.24 -5.03
N ILE A 43 -8.05 1.61 -5.33
CA ILE A 43 -6.87 0.78 -5.06
C ILE A 43 -6.00 1.52 -4.05
N ASN A 44 -5.97 1.07 -2.81
CA ASN A 44 -5.16 1.67 -1.76
C ASN A 44 -3.80 0.97 -1.63
N LEU A 45 -2.75 1.61 -2.15
CA LEU A 45 -1.36 1.18 -2.08
C LEU A 45 -0.54 1.96 -1.05
N ILE A 46 -1.19 2.80 -0.23
CA ILE A 46 -0.50 3.67 0.71
C ILE A 46 0.00 2.88 1.92
N GLY A 47 1.27 3.03 2.22
CA GLY A 47 1.89 2.44 3.41
C GLY A 47 3.22 3.11 3.74
N ILE A 48 3.66 2.95 4.98
CA ILE A 48 4.95 3.42 5.48
C ILE A 48 5.67 2.29 6.23
N LEU A 49 6.98 2.24 6.17
CA LEU A 49 7.79 1.22 6.86
C LEU A 49 8.33 1.68 8.22
N TYR A 50 8.32 2.97 8.48
CA TYR A 50 8.79 3.56 9.74
C TYR A 50 7.98 4.81 10.10
N GLU A 51 7.86 5.06 11.41
CA GLU A 51 7.17 6.23 11.92
C GLU A 51 8.11 7.44 11.99
N LYS A 52 7.67 8.54 11.38
CA LYS A 52 8.32 9.85 11.55
C LYS A 52 7.74 10.66 12.70
N LYS A 53 6.51 10.33 13.12
CA LYS A 53 5.76 10.98 14.19
C LYS A 53 5.02 9.91 14.99
N LYS A 54 4.72 10.20 16.26
CA LYS A 54 3.91 9.32 17.11
C LYS A 54 2.55 9.00 16.43
N ASN A 55 2.11 7.75 16.49
CA ASN A 55 0.87 7.23 15.92
C ASN A 55 0.76 7.33 14.38
N HIS A 56 1.85 7.55 13.66
CA HIS A 56 1.82 7.67 12.21
C HIS A 56 1.44 6.35 11.52
N PHE A 57 1.82 5.20 12.08
CA PHE A 57 1.36 3.90 11.60
C PHE A 57 -0.16 3.78 11.68
N ASN A 58 -0.77 4.12 12.82
CA ASN A 58 -2.22 4.04 12.97
C ASN A 58 -2.95 4.93 11.97
N THR A 59 -2.49 6.17 11.80
CA THR A 59 -3.12 7.11 10.84
C THR A 59 -3.04 6.58 9.41
N VAL A 60 -1.89 6.05 8.99
CA VAL A 60 -1.68 5.63 7.59
C VAL A 60 -2.23 4.23 7.31
N HIS A 61 -2.07 3.30 8.25
CA HIS A 61 -2.40 1.90 8.02
C HIS A 61 -3.81 1.50 8.50
N SER A 62 -4.43 2.30 9.37
CA SER A 62 -5.72 1.96 9.98
C SER A 62 -6.79 3.02 9.69
N GLU A 63 -6.55 4.30 10.03
CA GLU A 63 -7.54 5.36 9.88
C GLU A 63 -7.80 5.70 8.40
N LEU A 64 -6.74 5.87 7.61
CA LEU A 64 -6.88 6.18 6.18
C LEU A 64 -7.59 5.08 5.39
N PRO A 65 -7.21 3.78 5.46
CA PRO A 65 -7.95 2.73 4.79
C PRO A 65 -9.41 2.63 5.25
N SER A 66 -9.66 2.85 6.53
CA SER A 66 -11.03 2.91 7.08
C SER A 66 -11.84 4.04 6.45
N LEU A 67 -11.26 5.23 6.32
CA LEU A 67 -11.92 6.36 5.67
C LEU A 67 -12.22 6.09 4.19
N LEU A 68 -11.21 5.60 3.45
CA LEU A 68 -11.36 5.26 2.04
C LEU A 68 -12.44 4.21 1.80
N SER A 69 -12.46 3.13 2.61
CA SER A 69 -13.45 2.07 2.47
C SER A 69 -14.86 2.50 2.84
N LYS A 70 -15.04 3.37 3.83
CA LYS A 70 -16.33 3.99 4.16
C LYS A 70 -16.86 4.84 3.01
N ILE A 71 -16.02 5.68 2.43
CA ILE A 71 -16.39 6.55 1.31
C ILE A 71 -16.72 5.70 0.07
N ALA A 72 -15.91 4.67 -0.23
CA ALA A 72 -16.17 3.75 -1.32
C ALA A 72 -17.53 3.05 -1.18
N GLN A 73 -17.86 2.59 0.03
CA GLN A 73 -19.19 1.99 0.33
C GLN A 73 -20.32 3.00 0.15
N LYS A 74 -20.16 4.21 0.68
CA LYS A 74 -21.14 5.30 0.58
C LYS A 74 -21.43 5.68 -0.88
N HIS A 75 -20.43 5.65 -1.74
CA HIS A 75 -20.54 5.96 -3.17
C HIS A 75 -20.80 4.72 -4.05
N SER A 76 -21.10 3.56 -3.44
CA SER A 76 -21.43 2.32 -4.14
C SER A 76 -20.36 1.90 -5.17
N PHE A 77 -19.10 1.92 -4.75
CA PHE A 77 -17.99 1.47 -5.59
C PHE A 77 -18.17 -0.01 -5.98
N ASP A 78 -17.79 -0.35 -7.21
CA ASP A 78 -17.77 -1.72 -7.69
C ASP A 78 -16.72 -2.56 -6.97
N GLN A 79 -15.57 -1.94 -6.62
CA GLN A 79 -14.46 -2.68 -6.03
C GLN A 79 -13.55 -1.81 -5.15
N PHE A 80 -13.05 -2.44 -4.08
CA PHE A 80 -12.04 -1.87 -3.19
C PHE A 80 -10.89 -2.85 -3.00
N VAL A 81 -9.69 -2.46 -3.44
CA VAL A 81 -8.47 -3.26 -3.30
C VAL A 81 -7.55 -2.60 -2.28
N HIS A 82 -7.13 -3.35 -1.27
CA HIS A 82 -6.23 -2.86 -0.23
C HIS A 82 -4.94 -3.68 -0.16
N LEU A 83 -3.79 -3.00 -0.19
CA LEU A 83 -2.49 -3.63 -0.05
C LEU A 83 -2.06 -3.68 1.42
N SER A 84 -2.04 -4.88 1.97
CA SER A 84 -1.54 -5.17 3.30
C SER A 84 -0.13 -5.78 3.25
N ALA A 85 0.18 -6.70 4.14
CA ALA A 85 1.47 -7.41 4.15
C ALA A 85 1.30 -8.84 4.66
N LEU A 86 2.14 -9.75 4.15
CA LEU A 86 2.18 -11.13 4.58
C LEU A 86 2.79 -11.24 5.98
N GLY A 87 2.22 -12.11 6.81
CA GLY A 87 2.78 -12.49 8.12
C GLY A 87 2.53 -11.50 9.26
N ILE A 88 1.70 -10.47 9.04
CA ILE A 88 1.37 -9.49 10.09
C ILE A 88 0.61 -10.10 11.26
N GLU A 89 -0.12 -11.19 11.04
CA GLU A 89 -0.87 -11.91 12.05
C GLU A 89 0.04 -12.55 13.13
N SER A 90 1.25 -12.89 12.73
CA SER A 90 2.24 -13.52 13.63
C SER A 90 3.14 -12.52 14.36
N ALA A 91 3.15 -11.26 13.96
CA ALA A 91 4.03 -10.22 14.49
C ALA A 91 3.33 -9.35 15.55
N ILE A 92 2.83 -9.99 16.60
CA ILE A 92 1.97 -9.38 17.64
C ILE A 92 2.65 -8.23 18.42
N ASP A 93 3.97 -8.19 18.48
CA ASP A 93 4.73 -7.14 19.16
C ASP A 93 5.12 -5.96 18.24
N SER A 94 4.76 -6.05 16.96
CA SER A 94 5.11 -5.03 15.97
C SER A 94 3.98 -4.00 15.81
N ASN A 95 4.24 -2.75 16.17
CA ASN A 95 3.30 -1.65 15.93
C ASN A 95 2.90 -1.51 14.46
N TYR A 96 3.83 -1.81 13.54
CA TYR A 96 3.54 -1.88 12.10
C TYR A 96 2.49 -2.94 11.80
N ALA A 97 2.71 -4.17 12.27
CA ALA A 97 1.80 -5.29 12.02
C ALA A 97 0.42 -5.07 12.66
N ILE A 98 0.39 -4.61 13.91
CA ILE A 98 -0.84 -4.28 14.63
C ILE A 98 -1.66 -3.23 13.86
N SER A 99 -1.00 -2.16 13.40
CA SER A 99 -1.69 -1.10 12.65
C SER A 99 -2.22 -1.56 11.30
N LYS A 100 -1.47 -2.41 10.59
CA LYS A 100 -1.90 -3.03 9.31
C LYS A 100 -3.10 -3.94 9.53
N LEU A 101 -3.05 -4.81 10.54
CA LEU A 101 -4.14 -5.73 10.87
C LEU A 101 -5.41 -4.97 11.25
N SER A 102 -5.29 -3.92 12.06
CA SER A 102 -6.41 -3.02 12.38
C SER A 102 -7.02 -2.39 11.12
N GLY A 103 -6.19 -1.99 10.16
CA GLY A 103 -6.63 -1.46 8.88
C GLY A 103 -7.41 -2.49 8.05
N GLU A 104 -6.91 -3.73 7.95
CA GLU A 104 -7.62 -4.82 7.27
C GLU A 104 -9.01 -5.07 7.86
N GLN A 105 -9.09 -5.14 9.19
CA GLN A 105 -10.35 -5.36 9.90
C GLN A 105 -11.37 -4.26 9.60
N LYS A 106 -10.94 -3.00 9.68
CA LYS A 106 -11.82 -1.86 9.38
C LYS A 106 -12.26 -1.82 7.91
N VAL A 107 -11.35 -2.15 6.97
CA VAL A 107 -11.70 -2.24 5.55
C VAL A 107 -12.77 -3.32 5.33
N ARG A 108 -12.60 -4.52 5.89
CA ARG A 108 -13.61 -5.59 5.78
C ARG A 108 -14.94 -5.23 6.41
N GLN A 109 -14.92 -4.52 7.54
CA GLN A 109 -16.15 -4.05 8.19
C GLN A 109 -16.90 -3.01 7.36
N ASN A 110 -16.18 -2.08 6.74
CA ASN A 110 -16.79 -1.00 5.96
C ASN A 110 -17.15 -1.41 4.54
N PHE A 111 -16.36 -2.30 3.91
CA PHE A 111 -16.54 -2.78 2.54
C PHE A 111 -16.31 -4.30 2.51
N PRO A 112 -17.32 -5.12 2.82
CA PRO A 112 -17.17 -6.58 2.99
C PRO A 112 -16.64 -7.32 1.77
N SER A 113 -16.95 -6.85 0.56
CA SER A 113 -16.44 -7.39 -0.71
C SER A 113 -15.06 -6.88 -1.11
N SER A 114 -14.31 -6.26 -0.18
CA SER A 114 -12.96 -5.79 -0.45
C SER A 114 -11.97 -6.92 -0.68
N VAL A 115 -11.06 -6.74 -1.65
CA VAL A 115 -9.92 -7.62 -1.85
C VAL A 115 -8.72 -7.09 -1.07
N ILE A 116 -8.18 -7.89 -0.17
CA ILE A 116 -6.98 -7.55 0.60
C ILE A 116 -5.81 -8.40 0.09
N LEU A 117 -4.86 -7.74 -0.58
CA LEU A 117 -3.65 -8.38 -1.06
C LEU A 117 -2.55 -8.30 0.01
N LYS A 118 -1.91 -9.44 0.29
CA LYS A 118 -0.87 -9.57 1.31
C LYS A 118 0.47 -10.00 0.69
N PRO A 119 1.14 -9.12 -0.05
CA PRO A 119 2.45 -9.44 -0.58
C PRO A 119 3.47 -9.55 0.56
N SER A 120 4.52 -10.35 0.31
CA SER A 120 5.75 -10.31 1.09
C SER A 120 6.60 -9.11 0.61
N ILE A 121 7.92 -9.27 0.53
CA ILE A 121 8.81 -8.23 0.03
C ILE A 121 8.54 -8.01 -1.46
N VAL A 122 8.14 -6.80 -1.82
CA VAL A 122 8.01 -6.39 -3.23
C VAL A 122 9.33 -5.79 -3.68
N TYR A 123 9.90 -6.34 -4.74
CA TYR A 123 11.17 -5.90 -5.28
C TYR A 123 11.06 -5.44 -6.74
N SER A 124 11.96 -4.55 -7.13
CA SER A 124 12.11 -4.05 -8.49
C SER A 124 13.54 -3.54 -8.70
N VAL A 125 13.87 -3.12 -9.91
CA VAL A 125 15.18 -2.54 -10.22
C VAL A 125 15.50 -1.31 -9.36
N ASP A 126 14.47 -0.51 -9.03
CA ASP A 126 14.61 0.76 -8.30
C ASP A 126 14.02 0.69 -6.86
N ASP A 127 13.86 -0.51 -6.29
CA ASP A 127 13.34 -0.60 -4.93
C ASP A 127 14.36 -0.20 -3.87
N ASN A 128 13.86 0.29 -2.73
CA ASN A 128 14.72 0.71 -1.63
C ASN A 128 15.23 -0.48 -0.78
N PHE A 129 14.58 -1.65 -0.84
CA PHE A 129 14.95 -2.78 -0.01
C PHE A 129 16.22 -3.45 -0.55
N THR A 130 16.20 -3.90 -1.80
CA THR A 130 17.35 -4.55 -2.43
C THR A 130 18.52 -3.58 -2.57
N THR A 131 18.26 -2.33 -2.97
CA THR A 131 19.28 -1.29 -3.09
C THR A 131 19.96 -0.98 -1.76
N ASN A 132 19.23 -0.83 -0.66
CA ASN A 132 19.82 -0.59 0.66
C ASN A 132 20.57 -1.83 1.17
N PHE A 133 20.05 -3.02 0.89
CA PHE A 133 20.70 -4.27 1.24
C PHE A 133 22.03 -4.45 0.51
N MET A 134 22.05 -4.19 -0.79
CA MET A 134 23.27 -4.21 -1.60
C MET A 134 24.31 -3.17 -1.13
N LYS A 135 23.88 -1.96 -0.79
CA LYS A 135 24.76 -0.95 -0.19
C LYS A 135 25.35 -1.41 1.13
N LEU A 136 24.54 -2.03 2.00
CA LEU A 136 25.00 -2.57 3.27
C LEU A 136 26.06 -3.66 3.06
N LEU A 137 25.81 -4.59 2.15
CA LEU A 137 26.76 -5.66 1.80
C LEU A 137 28.06 -5.14 1.20
N SER A 138 28.03 -4.02 0.47
CA SER A 138 29.23 -3.44 -0.13
C SER A 138 30.15 -2.74 0.89
N ILE A 139 29.63 -2.38 2.06
CA ILE A 139 30.36 -1.64 3.11
C ILE A 139 30.82 -2.58 4.23
N LEU A 140 30.01 -3.58 4.58
CA LEU A 140 30.27 -4.45 5.71
C LEU A 140 31.04 -5.72 5.28
N PRO A 141 32.21 -6.00 5.87
CA PRO A 141 32.97 -7.24 5.62
C PRO A 141 32.26 -8.48 6.20
N VAL A 142 31.37 -8.29 7.17
CA VAL A 142 30.59 -9.35 7.81
C VAL A 142 29.16 -8.86 7.98
N MET A 143 28.20 -9.69 7.56
CA MET A 143 26.78 -9.37 7.69
C MET A 143 26.20 -9.97 8.99
N PRO A 144 25.56 -9.16 9.85
CA PRO A 144 24.84 -9.68 11.00
C PRO A 144 23.61 -10.47 10.54
N LEU A 145 23.53 -11.73 10.89
CA LEU A 145 22.38 -12.58 10.60
C LEU A 145 21.36 -12.47 11.74
N TYR A 146 20.27 -11.75 11.50
CA TYR A 146 19.14 -11.74 12.40
C TYR A 146 18.47 -13.13 12.43
N TYR A 147 18.08 -13.59 13.63
CA TYR A 147 17.47 -14.91 13.84
C TYR A 147 18.29 -16.07 13.22
N SER A 148 19.63 -15.99 13.29
CA SER A 148 20.56 -16.99 12.72
C SER A 148 20.35 -17.22 11.21
N GLY A 149 19.84 -16.26 10.48
CA GLY A 149 19.58 -16.37 9.04
C GLY A 149 18.43 -17.30 8.66
N LYS A 150 17.62 -17.74 9.60
CA LYS A 150 16.52 -18.69 9.35
C LYS A 150 15.22 -18.04 8.85
N THR A 151 15.17 -16.71 8.79
CA THR A 151 14.00 -15.98 8.28
C THR A 151 13.78 -16.30 6.80
N LYS A 152 12.60 -16.83 6.48
CA LYS A 152 12.20 -17.13 5.10
C LYS A 152 11.40 -15.97 4.54
N PHE A 153 11.72 -15.58 3.31
CA PHE A 153 10.98 -14.57 2.55
C PHE A 153 10.43 -15.20 1.28
N THR A 154 9.27 -14.71 0.85
CA THR A 154 8.66 -15.06 -0.44
C THR A 154 8.55 -13.78 -1.28
N PRO A 155 9.68 -13.28 -1.81
CA PRO A 155 9.66 -12.02 -2.55
C PRO A 155 8.81 -12.14 -3.80
N ILE A 156 8.13 -11.04 -4.16
CA ILE A 156 7.34 -10.92 -5.38
C ILE A 156 7.88 -9.75 -6.22
N HIS A 157 8.03 -9.94 -7.52
CA HIS A 157 8.40 -8.85 -8.40
C HIS A 157 7.23 -7.86 -8.56
N VAL A 158 7.54 -6.56 -8.64
CA VAL A 158 6.51 -5.51 -8.75
C VAL A 158 5.59 -5.72 -9.95
N SER A 159 6.10 -6.21 -11.08
CA SER A 159 5.28 -6.51 -12.28
C SER A 159 4.24 -7.59 -12.02
N ASP A 160 4.61 -8.64 -11.28
CA ASP A 160 3.68 -9.74 -10.96
C ASP A 160 2.59 -9.25 -10.02
N LEU A 161 2.96 -8.45 -9.02
CA LEU A 161 1.97 -7.82 -8.13
C LEU A 161 1.03 -6.88 -8.90
N THR A 162 1.56 -6.12 -9.85
CA THR A 162 0.75 -5.22 -10.70
C THR A 162 -0.21 -6.02 -11.58
N ASN A 163 0.25 -7.14 -12.18
CA ASN A 163 -0.59 -8.03 -12.95
C ASN A 163 -1.71 -8.64 -12.11
N ILE A 164 -1.41 -9.05 -10.88
CA ILE A 164 -2.42 -9.56 -9.93
C ILE A 164 -3.47 -8.48 -9.64
N ILE A 165 -3.05 -7.24 -9.36
CA ILE A 165 -3.98 -6.12 -9.13
C ILE A 165 -4.84 -5.89 -10.36
N PHE A 166 -4.25 -5.91 -11.56
CA PHE A 166 -4.96 -5.73 -12.82
C PHE A 166 -6.02 -6.83 -13.05
N GLU A 167 -5.65 -8.09 -12.84
CA GLU A 167 -6.57 -9.24 -12.95
C GLU A 167 -7.72 -9.15 -11.93
N VAL A 168 -7.42 -8.76 -10.69
CA VAL A 168 -8.45 -8.53 -9.66
C VAL A 168 -9.45 -7.48 -10.11
N VAL A 169 -8.96 -6.36 -10.64
CA VAL A 169 -9.81 -5.26 -11.12
C VAL A 169 -10.63 -5.67 -12.35
N GLN A 170 -10.02 -6.34 -13.33
CA GLN A 170 -10.68 -6.76 -14.56
C GLN A 170 -11.78 -7.81 -14.32
N LYS A 171 -11.51 -8.79 -13.44
CA LYS A 171 -12.42 -9.89 -13.18
C LYS A 171 -13.44 -9.59 -12.09
N LYS A 172 -13.40 -8.40 -11.49
CA LYS A 172 -14.24 -8.02 -10.34
C LYS A 172 -14.25 -9.10 -9.25
N ILE A 173 -13.06 -9.65 -8.95
CA ILE A 173 -12.88 -10.64 -7.90
C ILE A 173 -13.18 -9.98 -6.55
N THR A 174 -13.94 -10.65 -5.70
CA THR A 174 -14.32 -10.21 -4.35
C THR A 174 -13.82 -11.20 -3.30
#